data_f4c21e0b3a357648af3dbf443c7a6b7b
#
_entry.id   f4c21e0b3a357648af3dbf443c7a6b7b
#
_cell.length_a   1.000
_cell.length_b   1.000
_cell.length_c   1.000
_cell.angle_alpha   90.00
_cell.angle_beta   90.00
_cell.angle_gamma   90.00
#
_symmetry.space_group_name_H-M   'P 1'
#
loop_
_entity.id
_entity.type
_entity.pdbx_description
1 polymer ?
#
loop_
_entity_poly.entity_id
_entity_poly.type
_entity_poly.pdbx_seq_one_letter_code
_entity_poly.pdbx_strand_id
1 'polypeptide(L)'
;MMSNSSLKSIAKKLSLSESTVSRALNDYKDISQSTKKLVNETVVELGYQPNIFARRLASGNPECLGFVIPWRDGQLNDPFLGELMTGMSTALTKIGWDLTVLVAKSFENEVELFKKLSMSKNLSGLIISRTLRNDERFKILTDLKISXX
;
A
#
# COMPACT_ATOMS: atom_id res chain seq x y z
N MET A 1 9.28 -4.90 8.73
CA MET A 1 10.56 -5.14 9.45
C MET A 1 10.52 -6.52 10.08
N MET A 2 11.60 -7.26 9.98
CA MET A 2 11.71 -8.55 10.64
C MET A 2 11.93 -8.33 12.15
N SER A 3 11.58 -9.32 12.97
CA SER A 3 11.84 -9.23 14.41
C SER A 3 13.35 -9.16 14.67
N ASN A 4 13.74 -8.59 15.80
CA ASN A 4 15.16 -8.51 16.18
C ASN A 4 15.80 -9.90 16.22
N SER A 5 15.05 -10.91 16.65
CA SER A 5 15.55 -12.29 16.68
C SER A 5 15.81 -12.83 15.28
N SER A 6 14.96 -12.47 14.30
CA SER A 6 15.12 -12.89 12.90
C SER A 6 16.34 -12.23 12.25
N LEU A 7 16.50 -10.92 12.45
CA LEU A 7 17.66 -10.19 11.91
C LEU A 7 18.97 -10.75 12.48
N LYS A 8 18.97 -11.01 13.78
CA LYS A 8 20.12 -11.57 14.50
C LYS A 8 20.51 -12.95 13.95
N SER A 9 19.51 -13.81 13.71
CA SER A 9 19.73 -15.16 13.16
C SER A 9 20.34 -15.11 11.76
N ILE A 10 19.81 -14.24 10.89
CA ILE A 10 20.33 -14.05 9.53
C ILE A 10 21.76 -13.50 9.58
N ALA A 11 21.98 -12.47 10.39
CA ALA A 11 23.28 -11.83 10.53
C ALA A 11 24.34 -12.86 10.99
N LYS A 12 23.99 -13.68 11.97
CA LYS A 12 24.87 -14.74 12.49
C LYS A 12 25.18 -15.76 11.40
N LYS A 13 24.15 -16.21 10.67
CA LYS A 13 24.32 -17.24 9.62
C LYS A 13 25.22 -16.74 8.48
N LEU A 14 25.11 -15.47 8.13
CA LEU A 14 25.86 -14.88 7.00
C LEU A 14 27.13 -14.18 7.41
N SER A 15 27.45 -14.13 8.72
CA SER A 15 28.59 -13.37 9.26
C SER A 15 28.56 -11.91 8.87
N LEU A 16 27.35 -11.32 8.91
CA LEU A 16 27.09 -9.91 8.64
C LEU A 16 26.59 -9.21 9.90
N SER A 17 26.68 -7.87 9.92
CA SER A 17 26.04 -7.11 10.99
C SER A 17 24.52 -7.07 10.79
N GLU A 18 23.77 -6.93 11.87
CA GLU A 18 22.30 -6.77 11.81
C GLU A 18 21.92 -5.54 10.96
N SER A 19 22.74 -4.49 11.07
CA SER A 19 22.57 -3.28 10.27
C SER A 19 22.70 -3.57 8.76
N THR A 20 23.69 -4.36 8.37
CA THR A 20 23.88 -4.75 6.95
C THR A 20 22.70 -5.59 6.45
N VAL A 21 22.23 -6.54 7.26
CA VAL A 21 21.07 -7.37 6.91
C VAL A 21 19.83 -6.47 6.72
N SER A 22 19.57 -5.57 7.66
CA SER A 22 18.45 -4.65 7.58
C SER A 22 18.50 -3.77 6.33
N ARG A 23 19.68 -3.23 6.01
CA ARG A 23 19.86 -2.38 4.83
C ARG A 23 19.73 -3.16 3.53
N ALA A 24 20.17 -4.41 3.51
CA ALA A 24 19.97 -5.30 2.35
C ALA A 24 18.49 -5.57 2.10
N LEU A 25 17.74 -5.85 3.18
CA LEU A 25 16.29 -6.11 3.09
C LEU A 25 15.49 -4.88 2.66
N ASN A 26 15.97 -3.70 2.97
CA ASN A 26 15.32 -2.43 2.60
C ASN A 26 15.89 -1.82 1.32
N ASP A 27 16.64 -2.60 0.56
CA ASP A 27 17.16 -2.27 -0.78
C ASP A 27 18.03 -1.01 -0.83
N TYR A 28 18.78 -0.73 0.22
CA TYR A 28 19.70 0.40 0.23
C TYR A 28 20.73 0.29 -0.91
N LYS A 29 21.04 1.43 -1.54
CA LYS A 29 21.91 1.48 -2.71
C LYS A 29 23.39 1.15 -2.40
N ASP A 30 23.79 1.34 -1.16
CA ASP A 30 25.18 1.07 -0.74
C ASP A 30 25.43 -0.40 -0.42
N ILE A 31 24.42 -1.24 -0.52
CA ILE A 31 24.55 -2.70 -0.35
C ILE A 31 24.61 -3.35 -1.74
N SER A 32 25.62 -4.20 -1.97
CA SER A 32 25.80 -4.86 -3.26
C SER A 32 24.63 -5.79 -3.60
N GLN A 33 24.39 -5.97 -4.87
CA GLN A 33 23.32 -6.87 -5.34
C GLN A 33 23.57 -8.32 -4.88
N SER A 34 24.83 -8.75 -4.84
CA SER A 34 25.18 -10.09 -4.35
C SER A 34 24.80 -10.25 -2.86
N THR A 35 25.07 -9.24 -2.04
CA THR A 35 24.69 -9.27 -0.62
C THR A 35 23.17 -9.28 -0.46
N LYS A 36 22.46 -8.45 -1.23
CA LYS A 36 20.98 -8.42 -1.20
C LYS A 36 20.40 -9.77 -1.56
N LYS A 37 20.92 -10.41 -2.61
CA LYS A 37 20.48 -11.73 -3.05
C LYS A 37 20.70 -12.77 -1.95
N LEU A 38 21.90 -12.80 -1.38
CA LEU A 38 22.27 -13.74 -0.31
C LEU A 38 21.36 -13.60 0.90
N VAL A 39 21.10 -12.36 1.33
CA VAL A 39 20.21 -12.08 2.47
C VAL A 39 18.79 -12.55 2.16
N ASN A 40 18.27 -12.26 0.97
CA ASN A 40 16.90 -12.65 0.60
C ASN A 40 16.75 -14.17 0.52
N GLU A 41 17.74 -14.87 -0.03
CA GLU A 41 17.73 -16.34 -0.10
C GLU A 41 17.74 -16.93 1.32
N THR A 42 18.52 -16.36 2.22
CA THR A 42 18.59 -16.82 3.61
C THR A 42 17.27 -16.56 4.36
N VAL A 43 16.59 -15.44 4.09
CA VAL A 43 15.25 -15.15 4.65
C VAL A 43 14.27 -16.25 4.25
N VAL A 44 14.25 -16.61 2.97
CA VAL A 44 13.37 -17.66 2.43
C VAL A 44 13.72 -19.02 3.07
N GLU A 45 15.02 -19.35 3.09
CA GLU A 45 15.52 -20.62 3.64
C GLU A 45 15.12 -20.80 5.11
N LEU A 46 15.22 -19.73 5.89
CA LEU A 46 14.89 -19.76 7.31
C LEU A 46 13.39 -19.60 7.59
N GLY A 47 12.58 -19.40 6.55
CA GLY A 47 11.13 -19.26 6.68
C GLY A 47 10.67 -17.95 7.32
N TYR A 48 11.52 -16.93 7.35
CA TYR A 48 11.14 -15.64 7.91
C TYR A 48 10.36 -14.84 6.87
N GLN A 49 9.32 -14.13 7.33
CA GLN A 49 8.52 -13.26 6.46
C GLN A 49 8.80 -11.80 6.79
N PRO A 50 9.23 -11.00 5.82
CA PRO A 50 9.42 -9.58 6.05
C PRO A 50 8.10 -8.91 6.43
N ASN A 51 8.16 -7.97 7.38
CA ASN A 51 6.98 -7.17 7.71
C ASN A 51 6.85 -6.05 6.68
N ILE A 52 5.96 -6.23 5.70
CA ILE A 52 5.73 -5.28 4.62
C ILE A 52 5.29 -3.92 5.17
N PHE A 53 4.45 -3.90 6.21
CA PHE A 53 3.96 -2.66 6.80
C PHE A 53 5.10 -1.85 7.43
N ALA A 54 6.02 -2.52 8.12
CA ALA A 54 7.18 -1.84 8.72
C ALA A 54 8.12 -1.30 7.63
N ARG A 55 8.31 -2.05 6.53
CA ARG A 55 9.12 -1.60 5.39
C ARG A 55 8.51 -0.34 4.75
N ARG A 56 7.20 -0.36 4.52
CA ARG A 56 6.47 0.77 3.94
C ARG A 56 6.55 2.00 4.84
N LEU A 57 6.40 1.79 6.16
CA LEU A 57 6.53 2.86 7.13
C LEU A 57 7.92 3.48 7.11
N ALA A 58 8.96 2.66 7.06
CA ALA A 58 10.36 3.13 7.02
C ALA A 58 10.69 3.89 5.73
N SER A 59 10.13 3.45 4.59
CA SER A 59 10.38 4.10 3.29
C SER A 59 9.54 5.36 3.09
N GLY A 60 8.48 5.53 3.89
CA GLY A 60 7.54 6.63 3.71
C GLY A 60 6.61 6.45 2.51
N ASN A 61 6.63 5.27 1.88
CA ASN A 61 5.76 4.97 0.74
C ASN A 61 4.80 3.84 1.11
N PRO A 62 3.50 4.14 1.30
CA PRO A 62 2.53 3.12 1.70
C PRO A 62 2.27 2.02 0.66
N GLU A 63 2.55 2.27 -0.61
CA GLU A 63 2.33 1.30 -1.69
C GLU A 63 0.90 0.76 -1.68
N CYS A 64 -0.05 1.66 -1.47
CA CYS A 64 -1.47 1.32 -1.34
C CYS A 64 -2.33 2.43 -1.93
N LEU A 65 -3.34 2.07 -2.71
CA LEU A 65 -4.34 3.03 -3.18
C LEU A 65 -5.64 2.85 -2.41
N GLY A 66 -6.40 3.93 -2.28
CA GLY A 66 -7.71 3.90 -1.66
C GLY A 66 -8.82 4.06 -2.69
N PHE A 67 -9.92 3.39 -2.49
CA PHE A 67 -11.10 3.49 -3.34
C PHE A 67 -12.36 3.46 -2.47
N VAL A 68 -13.25 4.44 -2.65
CA VAL A 68 -14.55 4.43 -2.01
C VAL A 68 -15.59 4.02 -3.07
N ILE A 69 -16.27 2.91 -2.83
CA ILE A 69 -17.39 2.50 -3.70
C ILE A 69 -18.53 3.49 -3.45
N PRO A 70 -18.93 4.28 -4.47
CA PRO A 70 -19.95 5.32 -4.30
C PRO A 70 -21.30 4.73 -3.91
N TRP A 71 -22.04 5.45 -3.08
CA TRP A 71 -23.34 5.00 -2.64
C TRP A 71 -24.38 5.10 -3.76
N ARG A 72 -25.15 4.05 -3.91
CA ARG A 72 -26.39 4.01 -4.70
C ARG A 72 -27.10 2.68 -4.43
N ASP A 73 -28.38 2.64 -4.72
CA ASP A 73 -29.15 1.40 -4.56
C ASP A 73 -28.56 0.29 -5.44
N GLY A 74 -28.29 -0.85 -4.83
CA GLY A 74 -27.76 -2.02 -5.53
C GLY A 74 -26.31 -1.88 -6.00
N GLN A 75 -25.54 -0.98 -5.42
CA GLN A 75 -24.18 -0.69 -5.88
C GLN A 75 -23.27 -1.91 -5.98
N LEU A 76 -23.45 -2.88 -5.09
CA LEU A 76 -22.62 -4.09 -5.11
C LEU A 76 -23.10 -5.12 -6.13
N ASN A 77 -24.26 -4.90 -6.74
CA ASN A 77 -24.79 -5.76 -7.80
C ASN A 77 -24.41 -5.29 -9.21
N ASP A 78 -23.60 -4.22 -9.30
CA ASP A 78 -23.19 -3.67 -10.58
C ASP A 78 -22.04 -4.50 -11.19
N PRO A 79 -22.24 -5.18 -12.31
CA PRO A 79 -21.17 -5.97 -12.94
C PRO A 79 -19.94 -5.14 -13.29
N PHE A 80 -20.13 -3.87 -13.64
CA PHE A 80 -19.01 -2.94 -13.92
C PHE A 80 -18.09 -2.83 -12.71
N LEU A 81 -18.66 -2.79 -11.50
CA LEU A 81 -17.86 -2.69 -10.28
C LEU A 81 -16.93 -3.90 -10.13
N GLY A 82 -17.45 -5.09 -10.40
CA GLY A 82 -16.64 -6.33 -10.33
C GLY A 82 -15.47 -6.30 -11.31
N GLU A 83 -15.72 -5.87 -12.55
CA GLU A 83 -14.66 -5.74 -13.56
C GLU A 83 -13.62 -4.69 -13.16
N LEU A 84 -14.09 -3.54 -12.67
CA LEU A 84 -13.22 -2.44 -12.23
C LEU A 84 -12.32 -2.92 -11.08
N MET A 85 -12.90 -3.56 -10.08
CA MET A 85 -12.16 -4.07 -8.92
C MET A 85 -11.10 -5.10 -9.34
N THR A 86 -11.48 -6.00 -10.24
CA THR A 86 -10.56 -7.02 -10.77
C THR A 86 -9.40 -6.37 -11.52
N GLY A 87 -9.70 -5.39 -12.36
CA GLY A 87 -8.68 -4.66 -13.11
C GLY A 87 -7.70 -3.92 -12.21
N MET A 88 -8.25 -3.18 -11.23
CA MET A 88 -7.43 -2.46 -10.25
C MET A 88 -6.53 -3.41 -9.46
N SER A 89 -7.12 -4.48 -8.92
CA SER A 89 -6.37 -5.46 -8.13
C SER A 89 -5.25 -6.12 -8.95
N THR A 90 -5.56 -6.51 -10.19
CA THR A 90 -4.58 -7.14 -11.07
C THR A 90 -3.42 -6.19 -11.37
N ALA A 91 -3.71 -4.95 -11.67
CA ALA A 91 -2.68 -3.95 -11.98
C ALA A 91 -1.79 -3.67 -10.77
N LEU A 92 -2.39 -3.49 -9.60
CA LEU A 92 -1.67 -3.18 -8.37
C LEU A 92 -0.81 -4.35 -7.90
N THR A 93 -1.34 -5.58 -7.99
CA THR A 93 -0.60 -6.78 -7.60
C THR A 93 0.69 -6.93 -8.41
N LYS A 94 0.67 -6.57 -9.70
CA LYS A 94 1.87 -6.66 -10.55
C LYS A 94 3.02 -5.79 -10.05
N ILE A 95 2.70 -4.67 -9.39
CA ILE A 95 3.72 -3.75 -8.85
C ILE A 95 3.87 -3.89 -7.33
N GLY A 96 3.25 -4.89 -6.71
CA GLY A 96 3.35 -5.15 -5.27
C GLY A 96 2.59 -4.18 -4.40
N TRP A 97 1.57 -3.51 -4.95
CA TRP A 97 0.75 -2.53 -4.23
C TRP A 97 -0.57 -3.14 -3.78
N ASP A 98 -1.14 -2.59 -2.73
CA ASP A 98 -2.44 -3.00 -2.19
C ASP A 98 -3.55 -2.03 -2.58
N LEU A 99 -4.80 -2.45 -2.40
CA LEU A 99 -5.98 -1.63 -2.61
C LEU A 99 -6.84 -1.67 -1.34
N THR A 100 -7.08 -0.51 -0.73
CA THR A 100 -8.02 -0.37 0.37
C THR A 100 -9.37 0.06 -0.19
N VAL A 101 -10.40 -0.71 0.06
CA VAL A 101 -11.75 -0.44 -0.45
C VAL A 101 -12.70 -0.20 0.71
N LEU A 102 -13.42 0.91 0.67
CA LEU A 102 -14.50 1.22 1.61
C LEU A 102 -15.81 1.32 0.84
N VAL A 103 -16.89 0.86 1.42
CA VAL A 103 -18.21 0.86 0.79
C VAL A 103 -19.09 1.91 1.46
N ALA A 104 -19.55 2.89 0.69
CA ALA A 104 -20.43 3.92 1.21
C ALA A 104 -21.86 3.38 1.38
N LYS A 105 -22.52 3.79 2.46
CA LYS A 105 -23.89 3.39 2.77
C LYS A 105 -24.89 4.55 2.70
N SER A 106 -24.44 5.74 2.35
CA SER A 106 -25.24 6.92 2.03
C SER A 106 -24.31 7.95 1.35
N PHE A 107 -24.88 9.01 0.78
CA PHE A 107 -24.10 10.11 0.20
C PHE A 107 -23.22 10.78 1.23
N GLU A 108 -23.77 11.04 2.41
CA GLU A 108 -23.04 11.68 3.51
C GLU A 108 -21.87 10.79 3.95
N ASN A 109 -22.12 9.50 4.07
CA ASN A 109 -21.10 8.54 4.45
C ASN A 109 -20.02 8.43 3.37
N GLU A 110 -20.38 8.52 2.09
CA GLU A 110 -19.40 8.52 1.00
C GLU A 110 -18.38 9.66 1.18
N VAL A 111 -18.88 10.87 1.46
CA VAL A 111 -18.04 12.06 1.67
C VAL A 111 -17.13 11.85 2.90
N GLU A 112 -17.69 11.32 4.00
CA GLU A 112 -16.95 11.04 5.22
C GLU A 112 -15.81 10.04 4.98
N LEU A 113 -16.12 8.95 4.29
CA LEU A 113 -15.13 7.90 3.97
C LEU A 113 -14.03 8.47 3.08
N PHE A 114 -14.43 9.29 2.11
CA PHE A 114 -13.47 9.93 1.20
C PHE A 114 -12.52 10.86 1.97
N LYS A 115 -13.07 11.69 2.88
CA LYS A 115 -12.25 12.56 3.74
C LYS A 115 -11.28 11.73 4.59
N LYS A 116 -11.77 10.65 5.19
CA LYS A 116 -10.96 9.75 6.01
C LYS A 116 -9.78 9.21 5.21
N LEU A 117 -10.03 8.71 4.00
CA LEU A 117 -8.97 8.17 3.14
C LEU A 117 -8.00 9.27 2.68
N SER A 118 -8.53 10.45 2.32
CA SER A 118 -7.71 11.59 1.85
C SER A 118 -6.72 12.06 2.92
N MET A 119 -7.08 11.94 4.18
CA MET A 119 -6.23 12.34 5.30
C MET A 119 -5.31 11.21 5.78
N SER A 120 -5.45 10.02 5.23
CA SER A 120 -4.68 8.85 5.66
C SER A 120 -3.24 8.92 5.14
N LYS A 121 -2.29 8.74 6.04
CA LYS A 121 -0.88 8.62 5.68
C LYS A 121 -0.53 7.20 5.20
N ASN A 122 -1.51 6.31 5.20
CA ASN A 122 -1.33 4.91 4.81
C ASN A 122 -1.67 4.65 3.34
N LEU A 123 -1.90 5.71 2.56
CA LEU A 123 -2.24 5.61 1.14
C LEU A 123 -1.30 6.48 0.31
N SER A 124 -0.94 5.96 -0.86
CA SER A 124 -0.16 6.70 -1.86
C SER A 124 -1.07 7.51 -2.80
N GLY A 125 -2.35 7.19 -2.83
CA GLY A 125 -3.31 7.90 -3.67
C GLY A 125 -4.72 7.38 -3.53
N LEU A 126 -5.65 8.05 -4.22
CA LEU A 126 -7.07 7.70 -4.21
C LEU A 126 -7.59 7.55 -5.63
N ILE A 127 -8.46 6.57 -5.80
CA ILE A 127 -9.18 6.36 -7.07
C ILE A 127 -10.61 6.88 -6.86
N ILE A 128 -11.05 7.73 -7.77
CA ILE A 128 -12.41 8.30 -7.75
C ILE A 128 -13.15 7.80 -8.97
N SER A 129 -14.34 7.30 -8.77
CA SER A 129 -15.22 6.90 -9.86
C SER A 129 -16.55 7.66 -9.78
N ARG A 130 -17.30 7.62 -10.85
CA ARG A 130 -18.64 8.21 -10.95
C ARG A 130 -18.67 9.67 -10.46
N THR A 131 -17.80 10.48 -11.05
CA THR A 131 -17.70 11.89 -10.70
C THR A 131 -18.93 12.66 -11.16
N LEU A 132 -19.31 13.65 -10.34
CA LEU A 132 -20.42 14.56 -10.62
C LEU A 132 -19.90 15.91 -11.10
N ARG A 133 -20.79 16.71 -11.72
CA ARG A 133 -20.39 18.00 -12.26
C ARG A 133 -19.84 18.96 -11.20
N ASN A 134 -20.41 18.96 -9.99
CA ASN A 134 -19.92 19.75 -8.85
C ASN A 134 -19.61 18.82 -7.69
N ASP A 135 -18.66 17.93 -7.91
CA ASP A 135 -18.34 16.85 -6.97
C ASP A 135 -17.56 17.39 -5.76
N GLU A 136 -18.13 17.27 -4.58
CA GLU A 136 -17.53 17.75 -3.33
C GLU A 136 -16.16 17.09 -3.07
N ARG A 137 -15.94 15.92 -3.61
CA ARG A 137 -14.66 15.20 -3.42
C ARG A 137 -13.49 15.96 -4.02
N PHE A 138 -13.69 16.66 -5.14
CA PHE A 138 -12.64 17.50 -5.72
C PHE A 138 -12.32 18.71 -4.84
N LYS A 139 -13.35 19.29 -4.20
CA LYS A 139 -13.13 20.38 -3.25
C LYS A 139 -12.28 19.91 -2.07
N ILE A 140 -12.59 18.70 -1.54
CA ILE A 140 -11.82 18.12 -0.43
C ILE A 140 -10.34 17.97 -0.83
N LEU A 141 -10.07 17.44 -2.03
CA LEU A 141 -8.68 17.28 -2.50
C LEU A 141 -7.97 18.63 -2.63
N THR A 142 -8.67 19.63 -3.15
CA THR A 142 -8.13 21.00 -3.29
C THR A 142 -7.80 21.58 -1.92
N ASP A 143 -8.73 21.50 -0.98
CA ASP A 143 -8.55 22.04 0.37
C ASP A 143 -7.38 21.36 1.11
N LEU A 144 -7.18 20.07 0.87
CA LEU A 144 -6.09 19.29 1.46
C LEU A 144 -4.78 19.39 0.64
N LYS A 145 -4.78 20.15 -0.46
CA LYS A 145 -3.64 20.31 -1.39
C LYS A 145 -3.13 18.98 -1.96
N ILE A 146 -4.04 18.05 -2.21
CA ILE A 146 -3.73 16.76 -2.84
C ILE A 146 -3.84 16.90 -4.36
N SER A 147 -2.77 16.53 -5.05
CA SER A 147 -2.77 16.66 -6.51
C SER A 147 -3.83 15.76 -7.12
N UNK A 148 -4.50 16.23 -8.00
CA UNK A 148 -5.44 15.50 -8.71
C UNK A 148 -4.91 15.26 -10.09
N UNK A 149 -4.70 14.39 -10.37
CA UNK A 149 -4.23 14.02 -11.64
C UNK A 149 -5.11 13.38 -12.39
#